data_e5e542ab8f1b44709760e3bcee30d7e2
#
_entry.id   e5e542ab8f1b44709760e3bcee30d7e2
#
_cell.length_a   1.000
_cell.length_b   1.000
_cell.length_c   1.000
_cell.angle_alpha   90.00
_cell.angle_beta   90.00
_cell.angle_gamma   90.00
#
_symmetry.space_group_name_H-M   'P 1'
#
loop_
_entity.id
_entity.type
_entity.pdbx_description
1 polymer ?
#
loop_
_entity_poly.entity_id
_entity_poly.type
_entity_poly.pdbx_seq_one_letter_code
_entity_poly.pdbx_strand_id
1 'polypeptide(L)'
;VVIKRRNIHSGQLAELTNLYFRVADIPIRFWSKVEEWQRWEVDCFNMLNGDCFRAYTSGARVVIADKLPGESLWEHLNRGTLTRRMLIAAAAEFRRAHGFWSDEFRGRWSHGDASITNVIYEATNNRARLIDFEIYHEKSLATAARQADDLLVFLLDLVGTVSTRQWIPFATTFLEAYGDAEVITQLRKQLDLPGGLAWIWWGVRTNFTNPATVKRRLANLSRAIAKMKFYDGADSARARSKRRPSISCQPIRPGMPKPSSRTLAIKDRAKAVSPGIPRRLPTRT
;
A
#
# COMPACT_ATOMS: atom_id res chain seq x y z
N VAL A 1 9.90 -18.08 1.33
CA VAL A 1 10.12 -17.18 0.20
C VAL A 1 8.81 -16.90 -0.52
N VAL A 2 8.70 -15.77 -1.19
CA VAL A 2 7.63 -15.40 -2.11
C VAL A 2 8.23 -15.34 -3.51
N ILE A 3 7.55 -15.92 -4.48
CA ILE A 3 7.99 -15.91 -5.88
C ILE A 3 6.96 -15.11 -6.69
N LYS A 4 7.39 -13.98 -7.24
CA LYS A 4 6.62 -13.19 -8.19
C LYS A 4 7.06 -13.51 -9.60
N ARG A 5 6.12 -13.84 -10.46
CA ARG A 5 6.40 -14.16 -11.86
C ARG A 5 5.50 -13.34 -12.78
N ARG A 6 6.10 -12.65 -13.72
CA ARG A 6 5.35 -11.97 -14.78
C ARG A 6 5.09 -12.90 -15.98
N ASN A 7 3.85 -12.87 -16.45
CA ASN A 7 3.44 -13.55 -17.68
C ASN A 7 4.03 -12.84 -18.91
N ILE A 8 4.09 -13.57 -20.05
CA ILE A 8 4.53 -13.04 -21.36
C ILE A 8 3.73 -11.81 -21.79
N HIS A 9 2.43 -11.81 -21.54
CA HIS A 9 1.51 -10.74 -21.95
C HIS A 9 1.37 -9.60 -20.93
N SER A 10 2.02 -9.68 -19.77
CA SER A 10 1.87 -8.66 -18.71
C SER A 10 2.37 -7.28 -19.14
N GLY A 11 3.37 -7.22 -20.02
CA GLY A 11 3.85 -5.94 -20.57
C GLY A 11 2.80 -5.24 -21.44
N GLN A 12 2.14 -5.98 -22.33
CA GLN A 12 1.06 -5.43 -23.18
C GLN A 12 -0.14 -4.97 -22.34
N LEU A 13 -0.51 -5.77 -21.33
CA LEU A 13 -1.58 -5.39 -20.41
C LEU A 13 -1.21 -4.12 -19.61
N ALA A 14 0.04 -4.00 -19.16
CA ALA A 14 0.54 -2.80 -18.49
C ALA A 14 0.46 -1.56 -19.40
N GLU A 15 0.82 -1.68 -20.67
CA GLU A 15 0.72 -0.58 -21.64
C GLU A 15 -0.72 -0.14 -21.86
N LEU A 16 -1.65 -1.11 -22.04
CA LEU A 16 -3.08 -0.81 -22.17
C LEU A 16 -3.64 -0.13 -20.90
N THR A 17 -3.27 -0.62 -19.73
CA THR A 17 -3.66 -0.03 -18.47
C THR A 17 -3.07 1.37 -18.30
N ASN A 18 -1.82 1.58 -18.69
CA ASN A 18 -1.18 2.89 -18.68
C ASN A 18 -1.83 3.88 -19.66
N LEU A 19 -2.34 3.41 -20.80
CA LEU A 19 -3.14 4.24 -21.71
C LEU A 19 -4.45 4.68 -21.03
N TYR A 20 -5.16 3.74 -20.41
CA TYR A 20 -6.35 4.06 -19.62
C TYR A 20 -6.04 5.08 -18.53
N PHE A 21 -4.97 4.91 -17.74
CA PHE A 21 -4.58 5.85 -16.68
C PHE A 21 -4.31 7.26 -17.23
N ARG A 22 -3.64 7.36 -18.40
CA ARG A 22 -3.42 8.66 -19.04
C ARG A 22 -4.73 9.33 -19.46
N VAL A 23 -5.64 8.59 -20.11
CA VAL A 23 -6.93 9.11 -20.54
C VAL A 23 -7.83 9.49 -19.36
N ALA A 24 -7.71 8.76 -18.26
CA ALA A 24 -8.46 9.00 -17.03
C ALA A 24 -7.80 10.04 -16.10
N ASP A 25 -6.66 10.62 -16.48
CA ASP A 25 -5.86 11.54 -15.66
C ASP A 25 -5.48 10.94 -14.28
N ILE A 26 -5.13 9.63 -14.27
CA ILE A 26 -4.68 8.92 -13.08
C ILE A 26 -3.14 8.90 -13.09
N PRO A 27 -2.48 9.47 -12.07
CA PRO A 27 -1.06 9.76 -12.10
C PRO A 27 -0.17 8.60 -11.66
N ILE A 28 -0.55 7.38 -11.97
CA ILE A 28 0.21 6.15 -11.69
C ILE A 28 0.44 5.35 -12.96
N ARG A 29 1.48 4.52 -12.95
CA ARG A 29 1.86 3.67 -14.09
C ARG A 29 2.32 2.31 -13.63
N PHE A 30 2.10 1.30 -14.46
CA PHE A 30 2.76 0.00 -14.37
C PHE A 30 4.07 0.00 -15.15
N TRP A 31 5.07 -0.68 -14.66
CA TRP A 31 6.24 -1.00 -15.47
C TRP A 31 5.84 -1.95 -16.60
N SER A 32 6.00 -1.55 -17.87
CA SER A 32 5.69 -2.41 -19.02
C SER A 32 6.84 -3.34 -19.37
N LYS A 33 8.09 -2.89 -19.19
CA LYS A 33 9.27 -3.71 -19.40
C LYS A 33 9.59 -4.56 -18.18
N VAL A 34 9.88 -5.83 -18.44
CA VAL A 34 10.12 -6.82 -17.39
C VAL A 34 11.34 -6.48 -16.55
N GLU A 35 12.42 -6.03 -17.21
CA GLU A 35 13.69 -5.70 -16.57
C GLU A 35 13.54 -4.47 -15.63
N GLU A 36 12.78 -3.47 -16.05
CA GLU A 36 12.48 -2.29 -15.25
C GLU A 36 11.62 -2.67 -14.02
N TRP A 37 10.61 -3.52 -14.21
CA TRP A 37 9.81 -4.05 -13.12
C TRP A 37 10.65 -4.86 -12.13
N GLN A 38 11.48 -5.80 -12.61
CA GLN A 38 12.32 -6.63 -11.75
C GLN A 38 13.27 -5.76 -10.91
N ARG A 39 13.95 -4.81 -11.55
CA ARG A 39 14.83 -3.87 -10.87
C ARG A 39 14.07 -3.10 -9.80
N TRP A 40 12.95 -2.47 -10.15
CA TRP A 40 12.17 -1.65 -9.24
C TRP A 40 11.63 -2.44 -8.05
N GLU A 41 11.07 -3.62 -8.30
CA GLU A 41 10.55 -4.50 -7.24
C GLU A 41 11.65 -4.91 -6.26
N VAL A 42 12.83 -5.29 -6.77
CA VAL A 42 13.98 -5.69 -5.94
C VAL A 42 14.55 -4.49 -5.19
N ASP A 43 14.74 -3.36 -5.85
CA ASP A 43 15.32 -2.16 -5.26
C ASP A 43 14.41 -1.61 -4.15
N CYS A 44 13.10 -1.50 -4.39
CA CYS A 44 12.14 -1.06 -3.38
C CYS A 44 12.06 -2.02 -2.21
N PHE A 45 12.00 -3.33 -2.46
CA PHE A 45 11.95 -4.33 -1.38
C PHE A 45 13.20 -4.25 -0.51
N ASN A 46 14.40 -4.21 -1.12
CA ASN A 46 15.65 -4.16 -0.40
C ASN A 46 15.87 -2.81 0.31
N MET A 47 15.44 -1.70 -0.28
CA MET A 47 15.48 -0.38 0.35
C MET A 47 14.62 -0.34 1.64
N LEU A 48 13.43 -0.93 1.59
CA LEU A 48 12.48 -0.86 2.71
C LEU A 48 12.67 -1.96 3.75
N ASN A 49 13.11 -3.15 3.34
CA ASN A 49 13.16 -4.34 4.19
C ASN A 49 14.57 -4.96 4.32
N GLY A 50 15.59 -4.40 3.65
CA GLY A 50 16.91 -4.97 3.50
C GLY A 50 17.75 -5.06 4.79
N ASP A 51 17.25 -4.53 5.90
CA ASP A 51 17.82 -4.74 7.23
C ASP A 51 17.75 -6.22 7.68
N CYS A 52 16.68 -6.93 7.31
CA CYS A 52 16.43 -8.31 7.74
C CYS A 52 16.03 -9.26 6.61
N PHE A 53 15.57 -8.77 5.47
CA PHE A 53 14.99 -9.53 4.37
C PHE A 53 15.61 -9.11 3.04
N ARG A 54 15.60 -10.03 2.05
CA ARG A 54 16.20 -9.80 0.74
C ARG A 54 15.22 -10.13 -0.38
N ALA A 55 15.35 -9.41 -1.48
CA ALA A 55 14.79 -9.78 -2.75
C ALA A 55 15.90 -9.79 -3.81
N TYR A 56 15.73 -10.62 -4.83
CA TYR A 56 16.65 -10.74 -5.96
C TYR A 56 15.92 -11.25 -7.20
N THR A 57 16.49 -11.00 -8.35
CA THR A 57 16.00 -11.54 -9.63
C THR A 57 16.44 -12.99 -9.82
N SER A 58 15.56 -13.83 -10.37
CA SER A 58 15.87 -15.22 -10.70
C SER A 58 15.33 -15.54 -12.09
N GLY A 59 16.20 -15.39 -13.11
CA GLY A 59 15.82 -15.53 -14.51
C GLY A 59 15.04 -14.34 -15.07
N ALA A 60 14.56 -14.46 -16.29
CA ALA A 60 14.09 -13.35 -17.11
C ALA A 60 12.78 -12.69 -16.66
N ARG A 61 12.02 -13.29 -15.74
CA ARG A 61 10.66 -12.80 -15.38
C ARG A 61 10.28 -13.12 -13.95
N VAL A 62 11.25 -13.38 -13.09
CA VAL A 62 11.01 -13.84 -11.74
C VAL A 62 11.75 -12.95 -10.75
N VAL A 63 11.05 -12.52 -9.73
CA VAL A 63 11.61 -11.94 -8.51
C VAL A 63 11.33 -12.90 -7.37
N ILE A 64 12.34 -13.18 -6.58
CA ILE A 64 12.24 -13.97 -5.36
C ILE A 64 12.51 -13.03 -4.20
N ALA A 65 11.61 -13.03 -3.23
CA ALA A 65 11.76 -12.24 -2.00
C ALA A 65 11.57 -13.11 -0.77
N ASP A 66 12.21 -12.76 0.33
CA ASP A 66 11.93 -13.37 1.62
C ASP A 66 10.48 -13.11 2.02
N LYS A 67 9.82 -14.14 2.58
CA LYS A 67 8.48 -13.96 3.12
C LYS A 67 8.57 -13.15 4.41
N LEU A 68 7.92 -12.00 4.42
CA LEU A 68 7.80 -11.19 5.62
C LEU A 68 6.93 -11.89 6.67
N PRO A 69 7.28 -11.82 7.96
CA PRO A 69 6.45 -12.39 9.03
C PRO A 69 5.17 -11.56 9.20
N GLY A 70 4.09 -12.24 9.56
CA GLY A 70 2.79 -11.61 9.80
C GLY A 70 1.80 -11.81 8.67
N GLU A 71 0.74 -11.02 8.71
CA GLU A 71 -0.39 -11.08 7.79
C GLU A 71 -0.70 -9.68 7.25
N SER A 72 -1.37 -9.61 6.10
CA SER A 72 -1.78 -8.33 5.55
C SER A 72 -2.86 -7.66 6.42
N LEU A 73 -2.89 -6.34 6.42
CA LEU A 73 -3.98 -5.62 7.11
C LEU A 73 -5.35 -5.92 6.48
N TRP A 74 -5.39 -6.34 5.22
CA TRP A 74 -6.60 -6.82 4.57
C TRP A 74 -7.14 -8.11 5.23
N GLU A 75 -6.26 -9.06 5.55
CA GLU A 75 -6.67 -10.28 6.26
C GLU A 75 -7.20 -9.95 7.66
N HIS A 76 -6.58 -9.01 8.37
CA HIS A 76 -7.08 -8.52 9.66
C HIS A 76 -8.43 -7.81 9.54
N LEU A 77 -8.62 -7.00 8.49
CA LEU A 77 -9.88 -6.32 8.23
C LEU A 77 -11.02 -7.32 7.96
N ASN A 78 -10.77 -8.31 7.10
CA ASN A 78 -11.78 -9.32 6.73
C ASN A 78 -12.19 -10.21 7.91
N ARG A 79 -11.28 -10.44 8.85
CA ARG A 79 -11.55 -11.20 10.09
C ARG A 79 -12.12 -10.34 11.21
N GLY A 80 -12.27 -9.03 10.99
CA GLY A 80 -12.73 -8.11 12.03
C GLY A 80 -11.74 -7.88 13.17
N THR A 81 -10.46 -8.21 12.96
CA THR A 81 -9.38 -8.09 13.95
C THR A 81 -8.48 -6.88 13.73
N LEU A 82 -8.80 -6.00 12.77
CA LEU A 82 -8.06 -4.77 12.53
C LEU A 82 -8.17 -3.83 13.73
N THR A 83 -7.04 -3.38 14.27
CA THR A 83 -6.97 -2.53 15.46
C THR A 83 -6.30 -1.19 15.19
N ARG A 84 -6.52 -0.20 16.07
CA ARG A 84 -5.81 1.08 16.03
C ARG A 84 -4.29 0.91 16.12
N ARG A 85 -3.81 -0.06 16.88
CA ARG A 85 -2.38 -0.36 17.01
C ARG A 85 -1.77 -0.72 15.65
N MET A 86 -2.45 -1.52 14.85
CA MET A 86 -2.02 -1.88 13.50
C MET A 86 -2.00 -0.68 12.56
N LEU A 87 -2.99 0.21 12.65
CA LEU A 87 -3.04 1.44 11.85
C LEU A 87 -1.91 2.40 12.23
N ILE A 88 -1.56 2.51 13.51
CA ILE A 88 -0.41 3.29 13.97
C ILE A 88 0.90 2.71 13.43
N ALA A 89 1.06 1.38 13.45
CA ALA A 89 2.23 0.72 12.89
C ALA A 89 2.33 0.93 11.37
N ALA A 90 1.21 0.83 10.65
CA ALA A 90 1.14 1.13 9.22
C ALA A 90 1.54 2.58 8.93
N ALA A 91 0.96 3.54 9.63
CA ALA A 91 1.28 4.96 9.47
C ALA A 91 2.76 5.27 9.72
N ALA A 92 3.35 4.65 10.75
CA ALA A 92 4.78 4.78 11.05
C ALA A 92 5.65 4.21 9.92
N GLU A 93 5.23 3.10 9.30
CA GLU A 93 5.92 2.52 8.14
C GLU A 93 5.79 3.40 6.90
N PHE A 94 4.60 3.93 6.58
CA PHE A 94 4.43 4.90 5.51
C PHE A 94 5.33 6.12 5.72
N ARG A 95 5.34 6.68 6.92
CA ARG A 95 6.20 7.82 7.26
C ARG A 95 7.68 7.50 7.09
N ARG A 96 8.11 6.30 7.49
CA ARG A 96 9.48 5.82 7.32
C ARG A 96 9.82 5.66 5.84
N ALA A 97 8.95 4.98 5.07
CA ALA A 97 9.14 4.72 3.65
C ALA A 97 9.22 6.02 2.84
N HIS A 98 8.31 6.95 3.09
CA HIS A 98 8.30 8.28 2.47
C HIS A 98 9.53 9.13 2.82
N GLY A 99 10.28 8.75 3.85
CA GLY A 99 11.55 9.38 4.21
C GLY A 99 12.74 8.97 3.34
N PHE A 100 12.66 7.84 2.61
CA PHE A 100 13.76 7.39 1.75
C PHE A 100 13.90 8.28 0.50
N TRP A 101 15.12 8.41 0.04
CA TRP A 101 15.43 9.01 -1.25
C TRP A 101 15.24 7.98 -2.36
N SER A 102 14.71 8.39 -3.49
CA SER A 102 14.58 7.57 -4.70
C SER A 102 15.23 8.29 -5.88
N ASP A 103 16.22 7.65 -6.48
CA ASP A 103 16.87 8.17 -7.69
C ASP A 103 15.89 8.22 -8.87
N GLU A 104 14.94 7.28 -8.92
CA GLU A 104 13.90 7.23 -9.94
C GLU A 104 13.02 8.49 -9.93
N PHE A 105 12.65 8.97 -8.74
CA PHE A 105 11.88 10.20 -8.56
C PHE A 105 12.73 11.45 -8.43
N ARG A 106 14.04 11.33 -8.28
CA ARG A 106 14.95 12.43 -7.87
C ARG A 106 14.37 13.19 -6.67
N GLY A 107 13.86 12.46 -5.69
CA GLY A 107 13.17 12.99 -4.54
C GLY A 107 12.76 11.91 -3.55
N ARG A 108 11.89 12.24 -2.60
CA ARG A 108 11.37 11.24 -1.65
C ARG A 108 10.52 10.20 -2.35
N TRP A 109 10.64 8.98 -1.86
CA TRP A 109 9.97 7.80 -2.37
C TRP A 109 8.45 7.83 -2.13
N SER A 110 7.70 7.13 -2.98
CA SER A 110 6.28 6.85 -2.84
C SER A 110 5.96 5.49 -3.46
N HIS A 111 4.88 4.85 -3.01
CA HIS A 111 4.54 3.48 -3.37
C HIS A 111 3.80 3.36 -4.71
N GLY A 112 2.78 4.19 -4.93
CA GLY A 112 1.89 4.13 -6.10
C GLY A 112 0.70 3.17 -5.97
N ASP A 113 0.81 2.14 -5.13
CA ASP A 113 -0.28 1.23 -4.77
C ASP A 113 -0.23 0.85 -3.29
N ALA A 114 -0.26 1.83 -2.42
CA ALA A 114 -0.17 1.66 -0.98
C ALA A 114 -1.48 1.13 -0.35
N SER A 115 -2.07 0.10 -0.95
CA SER A 115 -3.32 -0.52 -0.50
C SER A 115 -3.14 -1.27 0.82
N ILE A 116 -4.25 -1.49 1.53
CA ILE A 116 -4.24 -2.25 2.79
C ILE A 116 -3.78 -3.71 2.62
N THR A 117 -3.87 -4.25 1.39
CA THR A 117 -3.36 -5.59 1.03
C THR A 117 -1.84 -5.62 0.99
N ASN A 118 -1.20 -4.49 0.68
CA ASN A 118 0.23 -4.34 0.51
C ASN A 118 0.95 -3.92 1.80
N VAL A 119 0.25 -3.98 2.93
CA VAL A 119 0.80 -3.71 4.27
C VAL A 119 0.77 -4.98 5.11
N ILE A 120 1.92 -5.58 5.37
CA ILE A 120 2.07 -6.74 6.25
C ILE A 120 2.30 -6.27 7.68
N TYR A 121 1.52 -6.78 8.63
CA TYR A 121 1.68 -6.46 10.05
C TYR A 121 2.25 -7.66 10.82
N GLU A 122 3.36 -7.43 11.49
CA GLU A 122 4.03 -8.37 12.39
C GLU A 122 3.66 -8.06 13.84
N ALA A 123 2.81 -8.89 14.43
CA ALA A 123 2.28 -8.68 15.77
C ALA A 123 3.37 -8.74 16.86
N THR A 124 4.36 -9.63 16.70
CA THR A 124 5.46 -9.87 17.67
C THR A 124 6.26 -8.58 17.91
N ASN A 125 6.61 -7.88 16.85
CA ASN A 125 7.42 -6.67 16.90
C ASN A 125 6.58 -5.38 16.81
N ASN A 126 5.26 -5.51 16.68
CA ASN A 126 4.35 -4.39 16.41
C ASN A 126 4.85 -3.52 15.25
N ARG A 127 5.23 -4.15 14.16
CA ARG A 127 5.82 -3.50 12.99
C ARG A 127 4.97 -3.76 11.74
N ALA A 128 4.79 -2.74 10.93
CA ALA A 128 4.25 -2.90 9.58
C ALA A 128 5.39 -2.85 8.55
N ARG A 129 5.18 -3.45 7.38
CA ARG A 129 6.11 -3.45 6.24
C ARG A 129 5.32 -3.36 4.94
N LEU A 130 5.87 -2.63 3.97
CA LEU A 130 5.29 -2.49 2.64
C LEU A 130 5.83 -3.56 1.69
N ILE A 131 4.95 -4.03 0.80
CA ILE A 131 5.24 -5.01 -0.25
C ILE A 131 4.54 -4.60 -1.55
N ASP A 132 4.91 -5.26 -2.64
CA ASP A 132 4.24 -5.17 -3.96
C ASP A 132 4.38 -3.82 -4.66
N PHE A 133 5.53 -3.66 -5.32
CA PHE A 133 5.95 -2.39 -5.93
C PHE A 133 5.73 -2.37 -7.46
N GLU A 134 4.66 -2.99 -7.97
CA GLU A 134 4.41 -3.08 -9.42
C GLU A 134 3.99 -1.76 -10.06
N ILE A 135 3.42 -0.87 -9.26
CA ILE A 135 2.91 0.44 -9.68
C ILE A 135 3.82 1.54 -9.14
N TYR A 136 3.97 2.60 -9.91
CA TYR A 136 4.71 3.78 -9.48
C TYR A 136 3.98 5.06 -9.90
N HIS A 137 4.20 6.15 -9.17
CA HIS A 137 3.68 7.46 -9.54
C HIS A 137 4.44 8.07 -10.71
N GLU A 138 3.77 8.90 -11.48
CA GLU A 138 4.44 9.74 -12.48
C GLU A 138 5.48 10.66 -11.83
N LYS A 139 6.64 10.76 -12.47
CA LYS A 139 7.78 11.55 -11.97
C LYS A 139 7.48 13.06 -11.93
N SER A 140 6.55 13.53 -12.75
CA SER A 140 6.12 14.93 -12.82
C SER A 140 5.37 15.42 -11.59
N LEU A 141 4.81 14.50 -10.79
CA LEU A 141 4.09 14.86 -9.58
C LEU A 141 5.04 15.33 -8.47
N ALA A 142 4.65 16.40 -7.78
CA ALA A 142 5.32 16.85 -6.57
C ALA A 142 5.35 15.75 -5.50
N THR A 143 6.41 15.68 -4.72
CA THR A 143 6.60 14.65 -3.68
C THR A 143 5.42 14.55 -2.72
N ALA A 144 4.95 15.67 -2.19
CA ALA A 144 3.82 15.67 -1.27
C ALA A 144 2.52 15.17 -1.92
N ALA A 145 2.34 15.39 -3.23
CA ALA A 145 1.17 14.90 -3.97
C ALA A 145 1.21 13.38 -4.15
N ARG A 146 2.39 12.80 -4.47
CA ARG A 146 2.57 11.34 -4.57
C ARG A 146 2.34 10.65 -3.23
N GLN A 147 2.93 11.20 -2.16
CA GLN A 147 2.78 10.66 -0.81
C GLN A 147 1.35 10.79 -0.29
N ALA A 148 0.64 11.87 -0.65
CA ALA A 148 -0.76 12.05 -0.34
C ALA A 148 -1.65 11.03 -1.07
N ASP A 149 -1.31 10.68 -2.33
CA ASP A 149 -2.00 9.62 -3.06
C ASP A 149 -1.84 8.25 -2.40
N ASP A 150 -0.65 7.91 -1.91
CA ASP A 150 -0.43 6.68 -1.12
C ASP A 150 -1.35 6.62 0.11
N LEU A 151 -1.48 7.74 0.85
CA LEU A 151 -2.42 7.80 1.97
C LEU A 151 -3.87 7.67 1.52
N LEU A 152 -4.22 8.29 0.38
CA LEU A 152 -5.55 8.21 -0.21
C LEU A 152 -5.90 6.77 -0.58
N VAL A 153 -5.02 6.06 -1.28
CA VAL A 153 -5.21 4.65 -1.67
C VAL A 153 -5.48 3.78 -0.44
N PHE A 154 -4.67 3.91 0.61
CA PHE A 154 -4.89 3.19 1.87
C PHE A 154 -6.25 3.51 2.50
N LEU A 155 -6.65 4.76 2.49
CA LEU A 155 -7.91 5.22 3.07
C LEU A 155 -9.13 4.83 2.22
N LEU A 156 -8.99 4.72 0.89
CA LEU A 156 -10.08 4.26 0.01
C LEU A 156 -10.45 2.81 0.27
N ASP A 157 -9.47 1.94 0.54
CA ASP A 157 -9.75 0.56 0.94
C ASP A 157 -10.54 0.50 2.26
N LEU A 158 -10.19 1.34 3.23
CA LEU A 158 -10.92 1.44 4.49
C LEU A 158 -12.33 2.03 4.29
N VAL A 159 -12.47 3.06 3.46
CA VAL A 159 -13.77 3.70 3.20
C VAL A 159 -14.77 2.76 2.56
N GLY A 160 -14.29 1.79 1.78
CA GLY A 160 -15.13 0.79 1.13
C GLY A 160 -15.57 -0.37 2.04
N THR A 161 -14.87 -0.61 3.15
CA THR A 161 -15.00 -1.86 3.91
C THR A 161 -15.38 -1.69 5.36
N VAL A 162 -14.86 -0.69 6.07
CA VAL A 162 -15.16 -0.54 7.50
C VAL A 162 -16.57 0.03 7.76
N SER A 163 -17.10 -0.25 8.95
CA SER A 163 -18.39 0.32 9.35
C SER A 163 -18.32 1.85 9.46
N THR A 164 -19.49 2.51 9.33
CA THR A 164 -19.58 3.97 9.45
C THR A 164 -19.08 4.48 10.81
N ARG A 165 -19.25 3.68 11.88
CA ARG A 165 -18.79 4.04 13.23
C ARG A 165 -17.26 3.98 13.37
N GLN A 166 -16.60 3.08 12.65
CA GLN A 166 -15.15 2.87 12.71
C GLN A 166 -14.39 3.75 11.73
N TRP A 167 -15.02 4.21 10.66
CA TRP A 167 -14.36 4.92 9.57
C TRP A 167 -13.52 6.12 10.05
N ILE A 168 -14.15 7.12 10.66
CA ILE A 168 -13.44 8.32 11.11
C ILE A 168 -12.40 8.00 12.19
N PRO A 169 -12.72 7.23 13.25
CA PRO A 169 -11.72 6.82 14.24
C PRO A 169 -10.50 6.13 13.65
N PHE A 170 -10.65 5.27 12.64
CA PHE A 170 -9.53 4.57 12.00
C PHE A 170 -8.71 5.51 11.11
N ALA A 171 -9.39 6.28 10.26
CA ALA A 171 -8.73 7.23 9.37
C ALA A 171 -7.94 8.30 10.16
N THR A 172 -8.52 8.88 11.21
CA THR A 172 -7.83 9.88 12.04
C THR A 172 -6.67 9.28 12.82
N THR A 173 -6.83 8.07 13.39
CA THR A 173 -5.73 7.36 14.06
C THR A 173 -4.54 7.16 13.11
N PHE A 174 -4.78 6.74 11.86
CA PHE A 174 -3.74 6.56 10.86
C PHE A 174 -3.06 7.90 10.50
N LEU A 175 -3.83 8.94 10.20
CA LEU A 175 -3.30 10.25 9.80
C LEU A 175 -2.55 10.96 10.94
N GLU A 176 -3.05 10.90 12.17
CA GLU A 176 -2.37 11.45 13.35
C GLU A 176 -1.02 10.77 13.59
N ALA A 177 -0.97 9.44 13.46
CA ALA A 177 0.25 8.67 13.59
C ALA A 177 1.24 8.90 12.43
N TYR A 178 0.75 9.15 11.22
CA TYR A 178 1.56 9.55 10.08
C TYR A 178 2.20 10.92 10.29
N GLY A 179 1.46 11.93 10.72
CA GLY A 179 1.93 13.16 11.31
C GLY A 179 2.70 14.13 10.39
N ASP A 180 2.55 14.04 9.05
CA ASP A 180 3.12 15.01 8.11
C ASP A 180 2.05 16.02 7.68
N ALA A 181 2.16 17.24 8.16
CA ALA A 181 1.18 18.30 7.91
C ALA A 181 1.06 18.67 6.44
N GLU A 182 2.19 18.72 5.71
CA GLU A 182 2.22 19.06 4.29
C GLU A 182 1.50 18.00 3.46
N VAL A 183 1.86 16.72 3.66
CA VAL A 183 1.27 15.59 2.95
C VAL A 183 -0.22 15.47 3.27
N ILE A 184 -0.62 15.64 4.53
CA ILE A 184 -2.03 15.55 4.92
C ILE A 184 -2.84 16.75 4.38
N THR A 185 -2.24 17.93 4.29
CA THR A 185 -2.85 19.08 3.64
C THR A 185 -3.07 18.83 2.15
N GLN A 186 -2.10 18.19 1.49
CA GLN A 186 -2.23 17.78 0.09
C GLN A 186 -3.28 16.68 -0.09
N LEU A 187 -3.32 15.67 0.80
CA LEU A 187 -4.37 14.65 0.82
C LEU A 187 -5.77 15.27 0.90
N ARG A 188 -5.96 16.28 1.76
CA ARG A 188 -7.27 16.94 1.88
C ARG A 188 -7.77 17.53 0.57
N LYS A 189 -6.87 18.00 -0.31
CA LYS A 189 -7.23 18.52 -1.65
C LYS A 189 -7.65 17.40 -2.62
N GLN A 190 -7.30 16.14 -2.34
CA GLN A 190 -7.58 14.97 -3.17
C GLN A 190 -8.81 14.17 -2.71
N LEU A 191 -9.54 14.64 -1.67
CA LEU A 191 -10.68 13.90 -1.10
C LEU A 191 -12.00 14.07 -1.87
N ASP A 192 -11.99 14.77 -2.99
CA ASP A 192 -13.17 14.87 -3.84
C ASP A 192 -13.28 13.67 -4.79
N LEU A 193 -14.52 13.24 -5.03
CA LEU A 193 -14.76 12.15 -5.97
C LEU A 193 -14.36 12.56 -7.38
N PRO A 194 -13.54 11.77 -8.08
CA PRO A 194 -13.22 12.06 -9.46
C PRO A 194 -14.44 11.83 -10.35
N GLY A 195 -14.50 12.60 -11.44
CA GLY A 195 -15.45 12.39 -12.52
C GLY A 195 -14.92 11.45 -13.61
N GLY A 196 -15.76 11.18 -14.62
CA GLY A 196 -15.35 10.48 -15.83
C GLY A 196 -14.78 9.08 -15.58
N LEU A 197 -13.74 8.72 -16.34
CA LEU A 197 -13.13 7.38 -16.29
C LEU A 197 -12.36 7.10 -14.99
N ALA A 198 -11.86 8.13 -14.30
CA ALA A 198 -11.15 7.95 -13.04
C ALA A 198 -12.05 7.33 -11.94
N TRP A 199 -13.38 7.51 -12.05
CA TRP A 199 -14.34 6.87 -11.15
C TRP A 199 -14.25 5.34 -11.16
N ILE A 200 -13.93 4.71 -12.31
CA ILE A 200 -13.79 3.25 -12.42
C ILE A 200 -12.68 2.76 -11.49
N TRP A 201 -11.52 3.45 -11.51
CA TRP A 201 -10.40 3.12 -10.64
C TRP A 201 -10.73 3.29 -9.14
N TRP A 202 -11.42 4.36 -8.81
CA TRP A 202 -11.91 4.57 -7.45
C TRP A 202 -12.95 3.53 -7.03
N GLY A 203 -13.80 3.09 -7.95
CA GLY A 203 -14.75 2.01 -7.74
C GLY A 203 -14.06 0.72 -7.30
N VAL A 204 -12.98 0.34 -8.00
CA VAL A 204 -12.15 -0.81 -7.62
C VAL A 204 -11.57 -0.64 -6.21
N ARG A 205 -11.00 0.53 -5.89
CA ARG A 205 -10.41 0.84 -4.58
C ARG A 205 -11.43 0.85 -3.45
N THR A 206 -12.66 1.25 -3.71
CA THR A 206 -13.72 1.31 -2.71
C THR A 206 -14.64 0.09 -2.71
N ASN A 207 -14.24 -1.02 -3.37
CA ASN A 207 -15.09 -2.20 -3.58
C ASN A 207 -16.46 -1.84 -4.15
N PHE A 208 -16.51 -0.92 -5.10
CA PHE A 208 -17.74 -0.40 -5.71
C PHE A 208 -18.81 0.03 -4.68
N THR A 209 -18.36 0.50 -3.54
CA THR A 209 -19.25 1.10 -2.53
C THR A 209 -20.03 2.26 -3.14
N ASN A 210 -21.30 2.39 -2.74
CA ASN A 210 -22.19 3.43 -3.24
C ASN A 210 -21.53 4.82 -3.21
N PRO A 211 -21.47 5.55 -4.36
CA PRO A 211 -20.78 6.84 -4.49
C PRO A 211 -21.23 7.89 -3.47
N ALA A 212 -22.52 7.95 -3.15
CA ALA A 212 -23.02 8.89 -2.15
C ALA A 212 -22.47 8.59 -0.75
N THR A 213 -22.26 7.31 -0.42
CA THR A 213 -21.64 6.88 0.83
C THR A 213 -20.17 7.26 0.87
N VAL A 214 -19.42 7.00 -0.20
CA VAL A 214 -18.00 7.38 -0.32
C VAL A 214 -17.87 8.90 -0.18
N LYS A 215 -18.64 9.68 -0.97
CA LYS A 215 -18.65 11.15 -0.92
C LYS A 215 -18.87 11.67 0.51
N ARG A 216 -19.91 11.17 1.17
CA ARG A 216 -20.21 11.56 2.56
C ARG A 216 -19.08 11.23 3.54
N ARG A 217 -18.48 10.03 3.41
CA ARG A 217 -17.36 9.59 4.26
C ARG A 217 -16.11 10.46 4.05
N LEU A 218 -15.77 10.77 2.80
CA LEU A 218 -14.64 11.63 2.48
C LEU A 218 -14.86 13.08 2.93
N ALA A 219 -16.07 13.63 2.78
CA ALA A 219 -16.42 14.94 3.31
C ALA A 219 -16.29 14.99 4.85
N ASN A 220 -16.67 13.91 5.55
CA ASN A 220 -16.46 13.79 7.00
C ASN A 220 -14.97 13.77 7.36
N LEU A 221 -14.15 13.04 6.57
CA LEU A 221 -12.70 13.01 6.77
C LEU A 221 -12.07 14.38 6.53
N SER A 222 -12.44 15.08 5.44
CA SER A 222 -11.95 16.44 5.16
C SER A 222 -12.22 17.41 6.32
N ARG A 223 -13.43 17.30 6.93
CA ARG A 223 -13.78 18.10 8.12
C ARG A 223 -12.98 17.69 9.36
N ALA A 224 -12.69 16.39 9.52
CA ALA A 224 -11.85 15.90 10.61
C ALA A 224 -10.41 16.41 10.47
N ILE A 225 -9.82 16.30 9.28
CA ILE A 225 -8.47 16.80 8.98
C ILE A 225 -8.36 18.31 9.27
N ALA A 226 -9.38 19.10 8.91
CA ALA A 226 -9.39 20.54 9.18
C ALA A 226 -9.32 20.91 10.68
N LYS A 227 -9.69 19.98 11.55
CA LYS A 227 -9.65 20.14 13.02
C LYS A 227 -8.39 19.56 13.66
N MET A 228 -7.61 18.77 12.91
CA MET A 228 -6.36 18.21 13.41
C MET A 228 -5.35 19.32 13.68
N LYS A 229 -4.74 19.27 14.84
CA LYS A 229 -3.61 20.14 15.18
C LYS A 229 -2.34 19.36 14.85
N PHE A 230 -1.69 19.73 13.78
CA PHE A 230 -0.36 19.19 13.46
C PHE A 230 0.67 20.05 14.21
N TYR A 231 1.44 19.44 15.10
CA TYR A 231 2.58 20.11 15.70
C TYR A 231 3.68 20.24 14.65
N ASP A 232 4.07 21.46 14.34
CA ASP A 232 5.18 21.72 13.42
C ASP A 232 6.42 20.94 13.87
N GLY A 233 6.94 20.11 12.94
CA GLY A 233 7.90 19.03 13.23
C GLY A 233 9.29 19.45 13.75
N ALA A 234 9.52 20.71 14.10
CA ALA A 234 10.79 21.17 14.68
C ALA A 234 11.05 20.57 16.08
N ASP A 235 10.01 20.36 16.90
CA ASP A 235 10.15 19.80 18.24
C ASP A 235 10.19 18.26 18.25
N SER A 236 9.59 17.60 17.27
CA SER A 236 9.58 16.13 17.20
C SER A 236 10.93 15.54 16.79
N ALA A 237 11.76 16.26 16.05
CA ALA A 237 13.11 15.84 15.65
C ALA A 237 14.05 15.76 16.87
N ARG A 238 13.93 16.67 17.84
CA ARG A 238 14.71 16.68 19.09
C ARG A 238 14.34 15.54 20.05
N ALA A 239 13.05 15.16 20.08
CA ALA A 239 12.59 14.06 20.95
C ALA A 239 12.97 12.67 20.39
N ARG A 240 13.07 12.52 19.07
CA ARG A 240 13.40 11.25 18.40
C ARG A 240 14.89 10.91 18.38
N SER A 241 15.78 11.89 18.42
CA SER A 241 17.24 11.66 18.49
C SER A 241 17.67 10.89 19.75
N LYS A 242 16.87 10.91 20.82
CA LYS A 242 17.15 10.21 22.09
C LYS A 242 16.60 8.80 22.20
N ARG A 243 15.81 8.31 21.22
CA ARG A 243 15.22 6.96 21.23
C ARG A 243 15.46 6.26 19.89
N ARG A 244 16.69 5.87 19.61
CA ARG A 244 16.95 4.79 18.65
C ARG A 244 16.82 3.47 19.41
N PRO A 245 15.74 2.69 19.25
CA PRO A 245 15.78 1.30 19.68
C PRO A 245 16.78 0.59 18.74
N SER A 246 17.79 -0.04 19.30
CA SER A 246 18.62 -0.99 18.59
C SER A 246 17.72 -2.15 18.15
N ILE A 247 17.37 -2.21 16.87
CA ILE A 247 16.62 -3.31 16.30
C ILE A 247 17.63 -4.46 16.16
N SER A 248 17.62 -5.39 17.12
CA SER A 248 18.31 -6.66 16.94
C SER A 248 17.45 -7.55 16.04
N CYS A 249 17.80 -7.65 14.76
CA CYS A 249 17.41 -8.77 13.95
C CYS A 249 18.06 -10.00 14.60
N GLN A 250 17.27 -10.94 15.14
CA GLN A 250 17.85 -12.21 15.53
C GLN A 250 18.34 -12.90 14.25
N PRO A 251 19.64 -13.22 14.13
CA PRO A 251 20.14 -13.92 12.98
C PRO A 251 19.45 -15.29 12.91
N ILE A 252 18.86 -15.60 11.76
CA ILE A 252 18.41 -16.94 11.45
C ILE A 252 19.63 -17.84 11.61
N ARG A 253 19.59 -18.77 12.58
CA ARG A 253 20.69 -19.71 12.85
C ARG A 253 21.08 -20.42 11.55
N PRO A 254 22.36 -20.42 11.13
CA PRO A 254 22.83 -21.23 10.03
C PRO A 254 22.84 -22.70 10.50
N GLY A 255 21.84 -23.45 10.06
CA GLY A 255 21.71 -24.87 10.49
C GLY A 255 20.47 -25.56 9.97
N MET A 256 19.92 -25.18 8.82
CA MET A 256 18.95 -26.03 8.14
C MET A 256 19.56 -26.71 6.90
N PRO A 257 19.32 -28.02 6.70
CA PRO A 257 19.80 -28.75 5.54
C PRO A 257 19.20 -28.17 4.26
N LYS A 258 20.02 -28.12 3.20
CA LYS A 258 19.57 -27.69 1.85
C LYS A 258 18.33 -28.50 1.48
N PRO A 259 17.21 -27.85 1.10
CA PRO A 259 16.05 -28.59 0.65
C PRO A 259 16.39 -29.32 -0.64
N SER A 260 16.16 -30.64 -0.64
CA SER A 260 16.22 -31.47 -1.83
C SER A 260 15.22 -30.92 -2.86
N SER A 261 15.66 -30.90 -4.11
CA SER A 261 14.89 -30.47 -5.27
C SER A 261 13.66 -31.36 -5.47
N ARG A 262 12.57 -31.08 -4.78
CA ARG A 262 11.23 -31.53 -5.18
C ARG A 262 10.47 -30.33 -5.69
N THR A 263 10.41 -30.24 -7.00
CA THR A 263 9.55 -29.33 -7.76
C THR A 263 8.10 -29.62 -7.39
N LEU A 264 7.53 -28.83 -6.50
CA LEU A 264 6.09 -28.78 -6.31
C LEU A 264 5.54 -27.84 -7.39
N ALA A 265 4.98 -28.43 -8.45
CA ALA A 265 4.17 -27.72 -9.42
C ALA A 265 2.92 -27.18 -8.72
N ILE A 266 2.93 -25.90 -8.36
CA ILE A 266 1.74 -25.18 -7.91
C ILE A 266 1.01 -24.74 -9.17
N LYS A 267 -0.17 -25.38 -9.38
CA LYS A 267 -1.13 -25.03 -10.42
C LYS A 267 -1.46 -23.54 -10.38
N ASP A 268 -1.29 -22.87 -11.51
CA ASP A 268 -1.81 -21.55 -11.81
C ASP A 268 -3.30 -21.47 -11.44
N ARG A 269 -3.60 -20.73 -10.38
CA ARG A 269 -4.90 -20.13 -10.18
C ARG A 269 -4.76 -18.64 -10.44
N ALA A 270 -4.73 -18.27 -11.71
CA ALA A 270 -5.17 -16.96 -12.12
C ALA A 270 -6.67 -16.87 -11.74
N LYS A 271 -6.96 -16.33 -10.58
CA LYS A 271 -8.31 -15.86 -10.27
C LYS A 271 -8.52 -14.59 -11.09
N ALA A 272 -9.06 -14.78 -12.30
CA ALA A 272 -9.88 -13.76 -12.91
C ALA A 272 -10.92 -13.36 -11.84
N VAL A 273 -10.92 -12.10 -11.45
CA VAL A 273 -11.98 -11.51 -10.63
C VAL A 273 -13.20 -11.45 -11.55
N SER A 274 -13.98 -12.55 -11.60
CA SER A 274 -15.34 -12.50 -12.09
C SER A 274 -16.18 -11.76 -11.04
N PRO A 275 -16.96 -10.74 -11.43
CA PRO A 275 -17.86 -10.06 -10.51
C PRO A 275 -18.94 -11.06 -10.09
N GLY A 276 -18.84 -11.56 -8.87
CA GLY A 276 -19.86 -12.39 -8.25
C GLY A 276 -21.15 -11.58 -8.10
N ILE A 277 -22.18 -11.98 -8.83
CA ILE A 277 -23.56 -11.49 -8.69
C ILE A 277 -23.99 -11.74 -7.25
N PRO A 278 -24.46 -10.75 -6.49
CA PRO A 278 -24.94 -10.97 -5.14
C PRO A 278 -26.19 -11.87 -5.17
N ARG A 279 -26.11 -13.03 -4.51
CA ARG A 279 -27.29 -13.88 -4.25
C ARG A 279 -28.27 -13.11 -3.38
N ARG A 280 -29.49 -12.91 -3.87
CA ARG A 280 -30.64 -12.39 -3.11
C ARG A 280 -30.87 -13.28 -1.88
N LEU A 281 -30.90 -12.65 -0.71
CA LEU A 281 -31.40 -13.27 0.50
C LEU A 281 -32.92 -13.47 0.36
N PRO A 282 -33.50 -14.60 0.84
CA PRO A 282 -34.90 -14.80 0.85
C PRO A 282 -35.60 -13.87 1.86
N THR A 283 -36.63 -13.18 1.40
CA THR A 283 -37.55 -12.42 2.24
C THR A 283 -38.28 -13.40 3.17
N ARG A 284 -38.17 -13.24 4.47
CA ARG A 284 -39.07 -13.84 5.45
C ARG A 284 -40.35 -13.00 5.50
N THR A 285 -41.44 -13.64 5.21
CA THR A 285 -42.81 -13.22 5.56
C THR A 285 -43.02 -13.25 7.07
#